data_867f199927d87a64305074f68723b1f7
#
_entry.id   867f199927d87a64305074f68723b1f7
#
_cell.length_a   1.000
_cell.length_b   1.000
_cell.length_c   1.000
_cell.angle_alpha   90.00
_cell.angle_beta   90.00
_cell.angle_gamma   90.00
#
_symmetry.space_group_name_H-M   'P 1'
#
loop_
_entity.id
_entity.type
_entity.pdbx_description
1 polymer ?
#
loop_
_entity_poly.entity_id
_entity_poly.type
_entity_poly.pdbx_seq_one_letter_code
_entity_poly.pdbx_strand_id
1 'polypeptide(L)'
;MIEISDLIEAYETDVNDPKGLGRFEVLNMLTNRDVLEEHRSELTTLQSTRLLIADEKLLSNRDPVIAECGGKTEFAKLRQHNPVQSAWWWFLEQIPLEELVQ
;
A
#
# COMPACT_ATOMS: atom_id res chain seq x y z
N MET A 1 -11.75 17.66 -5.50
CA MET A 1 -10.76 17.26 -6.51
C MET A 1 -9.58 16.57 -5.85
N ILE A 2 -9.14 15.44 -6.40
CA ILE A 2 -8.03 14.69 -5.84
C ILE A 2 -6.71 15.30 -6.31
N GLU A 3 -5.84 15.65 -5.36
CA GLU A 3 -4.49 16.10 -5.66
C GLU A 3 -3.56 14.90 -5.65
N ILE A 4 -3.07 14.50 -6.81
CA ILE A 4 -2.21 13.32 -6.95
C ILE A 4 -0.95 13.46 -6.09
N SER A 5 -0.33 14.64 -6.06
CA SER A 5 0.87 14.85 -5.23
C SER A 5 0.59 14.64 -3.75
N ASP A 6 -0.59 15.05 -3.28
CA ASP A 6 -0.97 14.85 -1.87
C ASP A 6 -1.19 13.36 -1.56
N LEU A 7 -1.77 12.61 -2.50
CA LEU A 7 -1.97 11.18 -2.34
C LEU A 7 -0.63 10.44 -2.29
N ILE A 8 0.31 10.80 -3.16
CA ILE A 8 1.63 10.19 -3.16
C ILE A 8 2.34 10.47 -1.84
N GLU A 9 2.28 11.71 -1.37
CA GLU A 9 2.92 12.09 -0.10
C GLU A 9 2.32 11.33 1.07
N ALA A 10 1.00 11.21 1.12
CA ALA A 10 0.32 10.46 2.18
C ALA A 10 0.72 8.98 2.14
N TYR A 11 0.75 8.39 0.96
CA TYR A 11 1.14 7.00 0.79
C TYR A 11 2.61 6.80 1.21
N GLU A 12 3.51 7.68 0.77
CA GLU A 12 4.93 7.64 1.17
C GLU A 12 5.09 7.67 2.68
N THR A 13 4.37 8.58 3.33
CA THR A 13 4.44 8.73 4.78
C THR A 13 4.03 7.44 5.50
N ASP A 14 2.93 6.85 5.07
CA ASP A 14 2.39 5.66 5.71
C ASP A 14 3.27 4.42 5.49
N VAL A 15 3.79 4.23 4.27
CA VAL A 15 4.63 3.05 3.99
C VAL A 15 6.00 3.14 4.65
N ASN A 16 6.50 4.36 4.88
CA ASN A 16 7.81 4.55 5.52
C ASN A 16 7.77 4.29 7.03
N ASP A 17 6.63 4.51 7.68
CA ASP A 17 6.51 4.29 9.12
C ASP A 17 5.11 3.76 9.45
N PRO A 18 4.86 2.45 9.20
CA PRO A 18 3.53 1.88 9.43
C PRO A 18 3.19 1.63 10.89
N LYS A 19 4.14 1.71 11.81
CA LYS A 19 3.87 1.46 13.22
C LYS A 19 2.90 2.50 13.78
N GLY A 20 1.87 2.02 14.45
CA GLY A 20 0.88 2.89 15.05
C GLY A 20 -0.24 3.35 14.13
N LEU A 21 -0.25 2.91 12.86
CA LEU A 21 -1.33 3.29 11.93
C LEU A 21 -2.68 2.72 12.36
N GLY A 22 -2.70 1.44 12.76
CA GLY A 22 -3.96 0.74 13.01
C GLY A 22 -4.63 0.30 11.72
N ARG A 23 -5.61 -0.59 11.86
CA ARG A 23 -6.22 -1.25 10.70
C ARG A 23 -6.94 -0.27 9.76
N PHE A 24 -7.59 0.76 10.32
CA PHE A 24 -8.33 1.71 9.48
C PHE A 24 -7.40 2.56 8.63
N GLU A 25 -6.27 2.97 9.19
CA GLU A 25 -5.28 3.74 8.43
C GLU A 25 -4.59 2.88 7.39
N VAL A 26 -4.35 1.59 7.70
CA VAL A 26 -3.82 0.66 6.70
C VAL A 26 -4.81 0.52 5.54
N LEU A 27 -6.10 0.35 5.85
CA LEU A 27 -7.12 0.28 4.83
C LEU A 27 -7.12 1.54 3.96
N ASN A 28 -7.02 2.71 4.59
CA ASN A 28 -6.95 3.98 3.89
C ASN A 28 -5.71 4.08 3.00
N MET A 29 -4.57 3.64 3.50
CA MET A 29 -3.31 3.63 2.75
C MET A 29 -3.44 2.79 1.46
N LEU A 30 -4.00 1.59 1.59
CA LEU A 30 -4.17 0.69 0.44
C LEU A 30 -5.22 1.22 -0.54
N THR A 31 -6.27 1.85 -0.03
CA THR A 31 -7.27 2.50 -0.86
C THR A 31 -6.66 3.68 -1.64
N ASN A 32 -5.81 4.47 -0.99
CA ASN A 32 -5.09 5.55 -1.67
C ASN A 32 -4.20 4.99 -2.79
N ARG A 33 -3.59 3.82 -2.57
CA ARG A 33 -2.80 3.18 -3.62
C ARG A 33 -3.67 2.78 -4.81
N ASP A 34 -4.88 2.30 -4.57
CA ASP A 34 -5.83 2.00 -5.64
C ASP A 34 -6.13 3.23 -6.47
N VAL A 35 -6.38 4.36 -5.82
CA VAL A 35 -6.67 5.63 -6.51
C VAL A 35 -5.47 6.06 -7.36
N LEU A 36 -4.27 5.94 -6.82
CA LEU A 36 -3.05 6.27 -7.58
C LEU A 36 -2.92 5.38 -8.82
N GLU A 37 -3.29 4.11 -8.71
CA GLU A 37 -3.25 3.20 -9.86
C GLU A 37 -4.26 3.61 -10.93
N GLU A 38 -5.45 4.05 -10.53
CA GLU A 38 -6.46 4.53 -11.46
C GLU A 38 -5.98 5.76 -12.25
N HIS A 39 -5.11 6.56 -11.65
CA HIS A 39 -4.57 7.78 -12.27
C HIS A 39 -3.15 7.60 -12.79
N ARG A 40 -2.70 6.36 -12.98
CA ARG A 40 -1.31 6.08 -13.39
C ARG A 40 -0.89 6.82 -14.65
N SER A 41 -1.77 6.92 -15.63
CA SER A 41 -1.46 7.61 -16.89
C SER A 41 -1.26 9.12 -16.73
N GLU A 42 -1.68 9.68 -15.60
CA GLU A 42 -1.55 11.10 -15.30
C GLU A 42 -0.31 11.43 -14.48
N LEU A 43 0.43 10.42 -14.03
CA LEU A 43 1.64 10.62 -13.22
C LEU A 43 2.78 11.13 -14.09
N THR A 44 3.52 12.11 -13.57
CA THR A 44 4.77 12.53 -14.19
C THR A 44 5.82 11.44 -14.00
N THR A 45 6.93 11.53 -14.72
CA THR A 45 8.04 10.58 -14.55
C THR A 45 8.54 10.58 -13.10
N LEU A 46 8.67 11.76 -12.50
CA LEU A 46 9.10 11.86 -11.10
C LEU A 46 8.10 11.21 -10.15
N GLN A 47 6.80 11.47 -10.36
CA GLN A 47 5.76 10.86 -9.53
C GLN A 47 5.74 9.35 -9.67
N SER A 48 5.93 8.82 -10.88
CA SER A 48 6.00 7.38 -11.11
C SER A 48 7.19 6.74 -10.38
N THR A 49 8.34 7.42 -10.38
CA THR A 49 9.52 6.96 -9.65
C THR A 49 9.28 6.96 -8.14
N ARG A 50 8.67 8.01 -7.62
CA ARG A 50 8.32 8.10 -6.20
C ARG A 50 7.38 6.98 -5.80
N LEU A 51 6.38 6.69 -6.64
CA LEU A 51 5.43 5.62 -6.37
C LEU A 51 6.12 4.25 -6.35
N LEU A 52 7.04 4.01 -7.27
CA LEU A 52 7.81 2.78 -7.30
C LEU A 52 8.62 2.60 -6.01
N ILE A 53 9.29 3.65 -5.56
CA ILE A 53 10.08 3.62 -4.33
C ILE A 53 9.17 3.35 -3.12
N ALA A 54 8.01 4.00 -3.07
CA ALA A 54 7.04 3.78 -2.00
C ALA A 54 6.51 2.35 -2.00
N ASP A 55 6.25 1.79 -3.17
CA ASP A 55 5.81 0.39 -3.29
C ASP A 55 6.89 -0.58 -2.77
N GLU A 56 8.16 -0.30 -3.05
CA GLU A 56 9.26 -1.10 -2.51
C GLU A 56 9.32 -1.02 -0.99
N LYS A 57 9.03 0.16 -0.43
CA LYS A 57 8.95 0.35 1.02
C LYS A 57 7.80 -0.43 1.62
N LEU A 58 6.64 -0.43 0.95
CA LEU A 58 5.50 -1.21 1.42
C LEU A 58 5.84 -2.69 1.49
N LEU A 59 6.51 -3.21 0.46
CA LEU A 59 6.94 -4.60 0.43
C LEU A 59 7.94 -4.89 1.56
N SER A 60 8.90 -4.00 1.78
CA SER A 60 9.88 -4.17 2.86
C SER A 60 9.25 -4.11 4.24
N ASN A 61 8.19 -3.33 4.40
CA ASN A 61 7.51 -3.12 5.67
C ASN A 61 6.19 -3.91 5.79
N ARG A 62 5.99 -4.93 4.96
CA ARG A 62 4.71 -5.65 4.96
C ARG A 62 4.38 -6.31 6.28
N ASP A 63 5.40 -6.84 6.99
CA ASP A 63 5.15 -7.48 8.29
C ASP A 63 4.62 -6.50 9.33
N PRO A 64 5.23 -5.31 9.52
CA PRO A 64 4.62 -4.28 10.37
C PRO A 64 3.22 -3.88 9.93
N VAL A 65 2.97 -3.74 8.63
CA VAL A 65 1.64 -3.37 8.11
C VAL A 65 0.62 -4.45 8.49
N ILE A 66 0.96 -5.70 8.29
CA ILE A 66 0.08 -6.82 8.64
C ILE A 66 -0.17 -6.84 10.15
N ALA A 67 0.86 -6.59 10.96
CA ALA A 67 0.74 -6.55 12.41
C ALA A 67 -0.22 -5.45 12.87
N GLU A 68 -0.21 -4.29 12.20
CA GLU A 68 -1.12 -3.18 12.53
C GLU A 68 -2.58 -3.55 12.27
N CYS A 69 -2.84 -4.51 11.41
CA CYS A 69 -4.18 -5.01 11.14
C CYS A 69 -4.63 -6.09 12.11
N GLY A 70 -3.72 -6.62 12.93
CA GLY A 70 -4.03 -7.71 13.85
C GLY A 70 -3.55 -9.07 13.37
N GLY A 71 -2.73 -9.12 12.32
CA GLY A 71 -2.15 -10.34 11.79
C GLY A 71 -2.65 -10.68 10.39
N LYS A 72 -2.18 -11.80 9.86
CA LYS A 72 -2.46 -12.22 8.48
C LYS A 72 -3.95 -12.44 8.22
N THR A 73 -4.65 -13.08 9.14
CA THR A 73 -6.08 -13.35 8.98
C THR A 73 -6.88 -12.05 8.94
N GLU A 74 -6.56 -11.12 9.83
CA GLU A 74 -7.24 -9.83 9.86
C GLU A 74 -6.90 -8.99 8.64
N PHE A 75 -5.65 -9.04 8.16
CA PHE A 75 -5.29 -8.36 6.93
C PHE A 75 -6.09 -8.91 5.74
N ALA A 76 -6.22 -10.23 5.66
CA ALA A 76 -7.00 -10.86 4.59
C ALA A 76 -8.46 -10.39 4.60
N LYS A 77 -9.01 -10.13 5.77
CA LYS A 77 -10.38 -9.61 5.88
C LYS A 77 -10.54 -8.21 5.30
N LEU A 78 -9.48 -7.41 5.29
CA LEU A 78 -9.54 -6.05 4.70
C LEU A 78 -9.86 -6.10 3.21
N ARG A 79 -9.44 -7.14 2.51
CA ARG A 79 -9.72 -7.28 1.07
C ARG A 79 -11.21 -7.28 0.77
N GLN A 80 -12.03 -7.72 1.72
CA GLN A 80 -13.48 -7.81 1.53
C GLN A 80 -14.13 -6.44 1.40
N HIS A 81 -13.43 -5.38 1.81
CA HIS A 81 -13.92 -4.01 1.69
C HIS A 81 -13.64 -3.40 0.32
N ASN A 82 -12.88 -4.10 -0.52
CA ASN A 82 -12.54 -3.62 -1.86
C ASN A 82 -13.13 -4.58 -2.90
N PRO A 83 -14.02 -4.10 -3.79
CA PRO A 83 -14.62 -4.95 -4.81
C PRO A 83 -13.64 -5.39 -5.90
N VAL A 84 -12.51 -4.68 -6.08
CA VAL A 84 -11.50 -5.02 -7.09
C VAL A 84 -10.24 -5.49 -6.38
N GLN A 85 -10.15 -6.78 -6.11
CA GLN A 85 -9.12 -7.35 -5.24
C GLN A 85 -8.04 -8.09 -6.03
N SER A 86 -7.56 -7.50 -7.11
CA SER A 86 -6.54 -8.15 -7.96
C SER A 86 -5.14 -7.58 -7.78
N ALA A 87 -4.99 -6.44 -7.13
CA ALA A 87 -3.71 -5.77 -6.99
C ALA A 87 -2.86 -6.40 -5.89
N TRP A 88 -1.54 -6.48 -6.12
CA TRP A 88 -0.62 -7.14 -5.20
C TRP A 88 -0.63 -6.56 -3.78
N TRP A 89 -0.87 -5.27 -3.62
CA TRP A 89 -0.84 -4.62 -2.30
C TRP A 89 -1.98 -5.06 -1.39
N TRP A 90 -3.00 -5.70 -1.93
CA TRP A 90 -4.07 -6.30 -1.13
C TRP A 90 -3.74 -7.72 -0.67
N PHE A 91 -2.59 -8.27 -1.10
CA PHE A 91 -2.19 -9.66 -0.83
C PHE A 91 -0.83 -9.74 -0.13
N LEU A 92 -0.49 -8.73 0.66
CA LEU A 92 0.83 -8.65 1.31
C LEU A 92 1.15 -9.88 2.17
N GLU A 93 0.14 -10.47 2.80
CA GLU A 93 0.36 -11.63 3.65
C GLU A 93 0.71 -12.90 2.85
N GLN A 94 0.56 -12.86 1.53
CA GLN A 94 0.86 -13.99 0.65
C GLN A 94 2.19 -13.84 -0.08
N ILE A 95 2.88 -12.72 0.08
CA ILE A 95 4.14 -12.47 -0.63
C ILE A 95 5.30 -13.03 0.20
N PRO A 96 5.99 -14.10 -0.27
CA PRO A 96 7.12 -14.66 0.47
C PRO A 96 8.31 -13.70 0.48
N LEU A 97 9.08 -13.76 1.57
CA LEU A 97 10.27 -12.93 1.72
C LEU A 97 11.29 -13.18 0.62
N GLU A 98 11.40 -14.41 0.16
CA GLU A 98 12.36 -14.80 -0.87
C GLU A 98 12.17 -14.04 -2.18
N GLU A 99 10.95 -13.62 -2.48
CA GLU A 99 10.67 -12.89 -3.72
C GLU A 99 11.26 -11.48 -3.71
N LEU A 100 11.61 -10.97 -2.53
CA LEU A 100 12.16 -9.62 -2.39
C LEU A 100 13.68 -9.56 -2.58
N VAL A 101 14.35 -10.71 -2.56
CA VAL A 101 15.82 -10.76 -2.63
C VAL A 101 16.33 -11.14 -4.03
N GLN A 102 15.46 -11.19 -4.98
CA GLN A 102 15.85 -11.49 -6.37
C GLN A 102 16.12 -10.21 -7.20
#